data_455e6553b84af1f3a780df5707340a21
#
_entry.id   455e6553b84af1f3a780df5707340a21
#
_cell.length_a   1.000
_cell.length_b   1.000
_cell.length_c   1.000
_cell.angle_alpha   90.00
_cell.angle_beta   90.00
_cell.angle_gamma   90.00
#
_symmetry.space_group_name_H-M   'P 1'
#
loop_
_entity.id
_entity.type
_entity.pdbx_description
1 polymer ?
#
loop_
_entity_poly.entity_id
_entity_poly.type
_entity_poly.pdbx_seq_one_letter_code
_entity_poly.pdbx_strand_id
1 'polypeptide(L)'
;EGVGSSEKIKEILDKGVPDLRAGLGARVIDTQIYYAEKLGHFPKCQKYIHIYHPDLQGPFEVAHLIWGPDIYYALHDEPDLVHELLDLVTTTYIAFMKELKKTLNDEEDEFCCQWNTLYKGKSCNKE
;
A
#
# COMPACT_ATOMS: atom_id res chain seq x y z
N GLU A 1 3.51 -5.41 -17.90
CA GLU A 1 2.49 -4.83 -18.80
C GLU A 1 1.15 -4.85 -18.07
N GLY A 2 0.43 -3.71 -18.09
CA GLY A 2 -0.91 -3.65 -17.51
C GLY A 2 -1.91 -4.53 -18.28
N VAL A 3 -3.10 -4.72 -17.71
CA VAL A 3 -4.11 -5.60 -18.33
C VAL A 3 -4.75 -5.02 -19.60
N GLY A 4 -4.68 -3.71 -19.80
CA GLY A 4 -4.98 -2.98 -21.04
C GLY A 4 -6.42 -3.07 -21.56
N SER A 5 -7.39 -3.60 -20.79
CA SER A 5 -8.79 -3.65 -21.24
C SER A 5 -9.77 -3.45 -20.09
N SER A 6 -10.87 -2.73 -20.39
CA SER A 6 -11.94 -2.44 -19.43
C SER A 6 -12.62 -3.71 -18.90
N GLU A 7 -12.75 -4.76 -19.70
CA GLU A 7 -13.33 -6.04 -19.26
C GLU A 7 -12.49 -6.67 -18.14
N LYS A 8 -11.17 -6.67 -18.30
CA LYS A 8 -10.26 -7.21 -17.27
C LYS A 8 -10.26 -6.36 -16.00
N ILE A 9 -10.42 -5.05 -16.14
CA ILE A 9 -10.58 -4.17 -14.97
C ILE A 9 -11.86 -4.53 -14.22
N LYS A 10 -12.99 -4.73 -14.92
CA LYS A 10 -14.24 -5.19 -14.29
C LYS A 10 -14.08 -6.53 -13.57
N GLU A 11 -13.36 -7.48 -14.16
CA GLU A 11 -13.03 -8.75 -13.49
C GLU A 11 -12.20 -8.56 -12.21
N ILE A 12 -11.33 -7.56 -12.16
CA ILE A 12 -10.55 -7.21 -10.97
C ILE A 12 -11.46 -6.60 -9.91
N LEU A 13 -12.34 -5.68 -10.30
CA LEU A 13 -13.31 -5.05 -9.42
C LEU A 13 -14.26 -6.07 -8.79
N ASP A 14 -14.74 -7.02 -9.57
CA ASP A 14 -15.63 -8.11 -9.11
C ASP A 14 -14.96 -8.99 -8.04
N LYS A 15 -13.63 -9.17 -8.10
CA LYS A 15 -12.86 -9.91 -7.10
C LYS A 15 -12.69 -9.13 -5.78
N GLY A 16 -12.78 -7.81 -5.83
CA GLY A 16 -12.62 -6.93 -4.68
C GLY A 16 -11.20 -6.91 -4.11
N VAL A 17 -11.09 -6.55 -2.83
CA VAL A 17 -9.80 -6.45 -2.13
C VAL A 17 -9.11 -7.82 -2.09
N PRO A 18 -7.85 -7.91 -2.59
CA PRO A 18 -7.13 -9.18 -2.61
C PRO A 18 -6.74 -9.64 -1.19
N ASP A 19 -6.39 -10.92 -1.06
CA ASP A 19 -5.78 -11.43 0.16
C ASP A 19 -4.41 -10.76 0.39
N LEU A 20 -4.34 -9.92 1.42
CA LEU A 20 -3.15 -9.14 1.77
C LEU A 20 -1.97 -10.02 2.24
N ARG A 21 -2.27 -11.26 2.66
CA ARG A 21 -1.29 -12.24 3.10
C ARG A 21 -0.96 -13.27 2.02
N ALA A 22 -1.21 -12.93 0.75
CA ALA A 22 -0.82 -13.75 -0.39
C ALA A 22 0.31 -13.11 -1.20
N GLY A 23 1.06 -13.92 -1.93
CA GLY A 23 2.07 -13.48 -2.89
C GLY A 23 3.14 -12.55 -2.29
N LEU A 24 3.30 -11.37 -2.89
CA LEU A 24 4.28 -10.37 -2.42
C LEU A 24 3.87 -9.74 -1.09
N GLY A 25 2.58 -9.58 -0.82
CA GLY A 25 2.09 -9.05 0.46
C GLY A 25 2.54 -9.91 1.64
N ALA A 26 2.41 -11.23 1.54
CA ALA A 26 2.93 -12.16 2.53
C ALA A 26 4.43 -11.98 2.77
N ARG A 27 5.21 -11.91 1.69
CA ARG A 27 6.67 -11.73 1.77
C ARG A 27 7.08 -10.43 2.48
N VAL A 28 6.36 -9.35 2.21
CA VAL A 28 6.62 -8.06 2.86
C VAL A 28 6.36 -8.16 4.36
N ILE A 29 5.21 -8.74 4.75
CA ILE A 29 4.83 -8.91 6.15
C ILE A 29 5.86 -9.80 6.87
N ASP A 30 6.21 -10.95 6.30
CA ASP A 30 7.20 -11.89 6.87
C ASP A 30 8.58 -11.23 7.01
N THR A 31 8.99 -10.42 6.04
CA THR A 31 10.25 -9.68 6.09
C THR A 31 10.27 -8.66 7.22
N GLN A 32 9.17 -7.95 7.44
CA GLN A 32 9.05 -7.00 8.53
C GLN A 32 9.10 -7.69 9.90
N ILE A 33 8.39 -8.80 10.05
CA ILE A 33 8.43 -9.62 11.26
C ILE A 33 9.87 -10.07 11.53
N TYR A 34 10.56 -10.59 10.51
CA TYR A 34 11.95 -11.00 10.61
C TYR A 34 12.88 -9.89 11.09
N TYR A 35 12.74 -8.68 10.52
CA TYR A 35 13.55 -7.55 10.95
C TYR A 35 13.23 -7.10 12.37
N ALA A 36 11.96 -7.09 12.77
CA ALA A 36 11.56 -6.76 14.13
C ALA A 36 12.15 -7.75 15.15
N GLU A 37 12.07 -9.04 14.88
CA GLU A 37 12.66 -10.08 15.71
C GLU A 37 14.18 -9.92 15.81
N LYS A 38 14.87 -9.74 14.69
CA LYS A 38 16.34 -9.56 14.69
C LYS A 38 16.76 -8.30 15.43
N LEU A 39 16.05 -7.20 15.23
CA LEU A 39 16.35 -5.95 15.91
C LEU A 39 16.13 -6.06 17.42
N GLY A 40 15.17 -6.86 17.87
CA GLY A 40 14.90 -7.14 19.28
C GLY A 40 16.09 -7.72 20.04
N HIS A 41 17.01 -8.41 19.36
CA HIS A 41 18.25 -8.93 19.97
C HIS A 41 19.30 -7.83 20.22
N PHE A 42 19.07 -6.61 19.72
CA PHE A 42 20.01 -5.49 19.81
C PHE A 42 19.37 -4.25 20.42
N PRO A 43 19.16 -4.20 21.76
CA PRO A 43 18.42 -3.10 22.40
C PRO A 43 18.96 -1.70 22.11
N LYS A 44 20.29 -1.58 21.95
CA LYS A 44 20.90 -0.30 21.57
C LYS A 44 20.51 0.14 20.16
N CYS A 45 20.46 -0.80 19.23
CA CYS A 45 20.06 -0.52 17.85
C CYS A 45 18.55 -0.24 17.77
N GLN A 46 17.74 -1.00 18.49
CA GLN A 46 16.29 -0.84 18.55
C GLN A 46 15.87 0.58 18.95
N LYS A 47 16.66 1.24 19.79
CA LYS A 47 16.42 2.64 20.19
C LYS A 47 16.55 3.65 19.04
N TYR A 48 17.36 3.34 18.03
CA TYR A 48 17.73 4.29 16.96
C TYR A 48 17.34 3.84 15.56
N ILE A 49 16.97 2.57 15.40
CA ILE A 49 16.56 2.00 14.12
C ILE A 49 15.05 1.77 14.16
N HIS A 50 14.35 2.45 13.27
CA HIS A 50 12.92 2.24 13.04
C HIS A 50 12.72 1.35 11.82
N ILE A 51 11.88 0.31 11.95
CA ILE A 51 11.48 -0.52 10.81
C ILE A 51 10.35 0.20 10.11
N TYR A 52 10.64 0.61 8.91
CA TYR A 52 9.79 1.42 8.08
C TYR A 52 8.88 0.54 7.21
N HIS A 53 7.68 1.01 6.91
CA HIS A 53 6.82 0.33 5.96
C HIS A 53 7.44 0.37 4.54
N PRO A 54 7.13 -0.61 3.67
CA PRO A 54 7.62 -0.59 2.30
C PRO A 54 7.12 0.67 1.58
N ASP A 55 7.87 1.09 0.58
CA ASP A 55 7.46 2.17 -0.30
C ASP A 55 6.21 1.75 -1.08
N LEU A 56 5.11 2.44 -0.82
CA LEU A 56 3.83 2.20 -1.48
C LEU A 56 3.53 3.40 -2.38
N GLN A 57 3.32 3.10 -3.65
CA GLN A 57 2.97 4.12 -4.64
C GLN A 57 1.54 4.64 -4.41
N GLY A 58 1.28 5.85 -4.91
CA GLY A 58 -0.05 6.46 -4.83
C GLY A 58 -1.13 5.66 -5.58
N PRO A 59 -2.41 5.84 -5.23
CA PRO A 59 -3.51 5.07 -5.83
C PRO A 59 -3.56 5.14 -7.34
N PHE A 60 -3.32 6.31 -7.94
CA PHE A 60 -3.31 6.45 -9.39
C PHE A 60 -2.12 5.75 -10.05
N GLU A 61 -0.95 5.78 -9.43
CA GLU A 61 0.23 5.07 -9.92
C GLU A 61 0.00 3.56 -9.93
N VAL A 62 -0.60 3.02 -8.87
CA VAL A 62 -0.96 1.61 -8.80
C VAL A 62 -2.05 1.26 -9.83
N ALA A 63 -3.07 2.10 -9.98
CA ALA A 63 -4.11 1.92 -11.00
C ALA A 63 -3.50 1.93 -12.41
N HIS A 64 -2.55 2.83 -12.68
CA HIS A 64 -1.81 2.87 -13.94
C HIS A 64 -0.96 1.60 -14.16
N LEU A 65 -0.33 1.06 -13.12
CA LEU A 65 0.40 -0.21 -13.24
C LEU A 65 -0.54 -1.40 -13.55
N ILE A 66 -1.75 -1.38 -13.00
CA ILE A 66 -2.77 -2.42 -13.25
C ILE A 66 -3.34 -2.30 -14.66
N TRP A 67 -3.81 -1.12 -15.03
CA TRP A 67 -4.47 -0.89 -16.32
C TRP A 67 -3.48 -0.82 -17.48
N GLY A 68 -2.38 -0.12 -17.26
CA GLY A 68 -1.43 0.26 -18.30
C GLY A 68 -1.67 1.69 -18.81
N PRO A 69 -0.98 2.11 -19.87
CA PRO A 69 -1.05 3.48 -20.39
C PRO A 69 -2.44 3.88 -20.89
N ASP A 70 -3.28 2.91 -21.22
CA ASP A 70 -4.65 3.17 -21.71
C ASP A 70 -5.55 3.81 -20.65
N ILE A 71 -5.17 3.78 -19.36
CA ILE A 71 -5.88 4.48 -18.28
C ILE A 71 -6.03 5.98 -18.57
N TYR A 72 -5.08 6.59 -19.28
CA TYR A 72 -5.15 8.02 -19.64
C TYR A 72 -6.28 8.31 -20.63
N TYR A 73 -6.61 7.39 -21.51
CA TYR A 73 -7.79 7.49 -22.38
C TYR A 73 -9.06 7.18 -21.58
N ALA A 74 -9.01 6.15 -20.73
CA ALA A 74 -10.13 5.76 -19.88
C ALA A 74 -10.57 6.88 -18.91
N LEU A 75 -9.67 7.76 -18.47
CA LEU A 75 -10.04 8.96 -17.70
C LEU A 75 -11.11 9.83 -18.41
N HIS A 76 -11.13 9.81 -19.73
CA HIS A 76 -12.09 10.55 -20.54
C HIS A 76 -13.27 9.69 -20.99
N ASP A 77 -12.99 8.47 -21.43
CA ASP A 77 -13.96 7.60 -22.07
C ASP A 77 -14.79 6.78 -21.06
N GLU A 78 -14.19 6.38 -19.95
CA GLU A 78 -14.79 5.54 -18.91
C GLU A 78 -14.43 6.04 -17.49
N PRO A 79 -14.72 7.32 -17.15
CA PRO A 79 -14.30 7.92 -15.88
C PRO A 79 -14.84 7.18 -14.65
N ASP A 80 -16.06 6.66 -14.71
CA ASP A 80 -16.67 5.92 -13.60
C ASP A 80 -15.88 4.64 -13.29
N LEU A 81 -15.46 3.91 -14.32
CA LEU A 81 -14.67 2.69 -14.16
C LEU A 81 -13.27 2.99 -13.58
N VAL A 82 -12.68 4.12 -13.94
CA VAL A 82 -11.42 4.58 -13.34
C VAL A 82 -11.61 4.93 -11.88
N HIS A 83 -12.69 5.60 -11.50
CA HIS A 83 -13.01 5.91 -10.11
C HIS A 83 -13.22 4.64 -9.28
N GLU A 84 -13.95 3.65 -9.78
CA GLU A 84 -14.14 2.37 -9.10
C GLU A 84 -12.79 1.66 -8.86
N LEU A 85 -11.89 1.68 -9.84
CA LEU A 85 -10.55 1.11 -9.67
C LEU A 85 -9.74 1.86 -8.63
N LEU A 86 -9.78 3.20 -8.62
CA LEU A 86 -9.09 4.01 -7.63
C LEU A 86 -9.63 3.76 -6.21
N ASP A 87 -10.93 3.58 -6.06
CA ASP A 87 -11.55 3.24 -4.78
C ASP A 87 -11.10 1.87 -4.27
N LEU A 88 -11.06 0.86 -5.15
CA LEU A 88 -10.56 -0.46 -4.81
C LEU A 88 -9.09 -0.41 -4.39
N VAL A 89 -8.24 0.30 -5.15
CA VAL A 89 -6.80 0.44 -4.84
C VAL A 89 -6.62 1.17 -3.52
N THR A 90 -7.35 2.26 -3.28
CA THR A 90 -7.28 3.04 -2.05
C THR A 90 -7.71 2.19 -0.84
N THR A 91 -8.80 1.45 -0.97
CA THR A 91 -9.28 0.55 0.08
C THR A 91 -8.26 -0.54 0.39
N THR A 92 -7.66 -1.13 -0.64
CA THR A 92 -6.59 -2.12 -0.50
C THR A 92 -5.36 -1.54 0.19
N TYR A 93 -4.94 -0.34 -0.21
CA TYR A 93 -3.84 0.39 0.41
C TYR A 93 -4.07 0.61 1.91
N ILE A 94 -5.23 1.14 2.28
CA ILE A 94 -5.59 1.39 3.68
C ILE A 94 -5.60 0.08 4.48
N ALA A 95 -6.17 -0.99 3.92
CA ALA A 95 -6.22 -2.30 4.57
C ALA A 95 -4.81 -2.86 4.78
N PHE A 96 -3.94 -2.75 3.77
CA PHE A 96 -2.55 -3.22 3.86
C PHE A 96 -1.73 -2.44 4.89
N MET A 97 -1.86 -1.11 4.92
CA MET A 97 -1.20 -0.27 5.93
C MET A 97 -1.64 -0.61 7.35
N LYS A 98 -2.94 -0.85 7.57
CA LYS A 98 -3.45 -1.30 8.87
C LYS A 98 -2.87 -2.66 9.28
N GLU A 99 -2.76 -3.59 8.34
CA GLU A 99 -2.18 -4.91 8.60
C GLU A 99 -0.69 -4.81 8.94
N LEU A 100 0.08 -3.99 8.24
CA LEU A 100 1.49 -3.73 8.54
C LEU A 100 1.68 -3.13 9.92
N LYS A 101 0.92 -2.08 10.26
CA LYS A 101 0.97 -1.45 11.59
C LYS A 101 0.64 -2.44 12.71
N LYS A 102 -0.40 -3.23 12.54
CA LYS A 102 -0.77 -4.28 13.49
C LYS A 102 0.35 -5.31 13.66
N THR A 103 1.01 -5.70 12.58
CA THR A 103 2.10 -6.70 12.61
C THR A 103 3.31 -6.19 13.38
N LEU A 104 3.62 -4.90 13.30
CA LEU A 104 4.75 -4.27 13.98
C LEU A 104 4.42 -3.76 15.39
N ASN A 105 3.18 -3.93 15.88
CA ASN A 105 2.65 -3.28 17.08
C ASN A 105 2.89 -1.75 17.08
N ASP A 106 2.85 -1.15 15.90
CA ASP A 106 3.01 0.28 15.70
C ASP A 106 1.65 0.95 15.93
N GLU A 107 1.30 1.15 17.20
CA GLU A 107 0.06 1.84 17.61
C GLU A 107 0.24 3.37 17.61
N GLU A 108 1.47 3.85 17.43
CA GLU A 108 1.75 5.28 17.45
C GLU A 108 1.30 5.95 16.14
N ASP A 109 0.77 7.17 16.27
CA ASP A 109 0.44 8.04 15.13
C ASP A 109 1.72 8.64 14.46
N GLU A 110 2.86 8.00 14.70
CA GLU A 110 4.10 8.32 14.01
C GLU A 110 4.20 7.53 12.72
N PHE A 111 4.41 8.20 11.63
CA PHE A 111 4.72 7.54 10.37
C PHE A 111 5.81 8.30 9.64
N CYS A 112 6.57 7.53 8.91
CA CYS A 112 7.62 8.04 8.07
C CYS A 112 7.05 8.19 6.65
N CYS A 113 7.22 9.32 6.03
CA CYS A 113 6.89 9.48 4.63
C CYS A 113 8.11 9.17 3.75
N GLN A 114 7.87 9.06 2.47
CA GLN A 114 8.81 8.64 1.42
C GLN A 114 10.20 9.32 1.45
N TRP A 115 10.36 10.41 2.18
CA TRP A 115 11.59 11.19 2.27
C TRP A 115 12.25 11.12 3.65
N ASN A 116 12.02 10.04 4.41
CA ASN A 116 12.55 9.84 5.77
C ASN A 116 12.19 10.98 6.74
N THR A 117 11.10 11.68 6.52
CA THR A 117 10.61 12.68 7.45
C THR A 117 9.62 12.02 8.41
N LEU A 118 9.96 11.97 9.69
CA LEU A 118 9.07 11.54 10.76
C LEU A 118 8.05 12.64 11.05
N TYR A 119 6.78 12.32 10.91
CA TYR A 119 5.69 13.18 11.35
C TYR A 119 5.09 12.62 12.64
N LYS A 120 5.09 13.47 13.69
CA LYS A 120 4.32 13.23 14.90
C LYS A 120 2.95 13.86 14.77
N GLY A 121 1.92 13.05 14.95
CA GLY A 121 0.56 13.54 15.02
C GLY A 121 -0.26 13.31 13.76
N LYS A 122 -1.46 13.85 13.76
CA LYS A 122 -2.52 13.60 12.79
C LYS A 122 -2.03 13.47 11.36
N SER A 123 -2.34 12.32 10.78
CA SER A 123 -1.91 11.93 9.45
C SER A 123 -1.94 13.08 8.44
N CYS A 124 -0.90 13.24 7.66
CA CYS A 124 -0.86 14.18 6.54
C CYS A 124 -1.83 13.80 5.40
N ASN A 125 -2.60 12.73 5.57
CA ASN A 125 -3.62 12.26 4.63
C ASN A 125 -4.99 12.89 4.89
N LYS A 126 -5.04 14.12 5.35
CA LYS A 126 -6.26 14.93 5.42
C LYS A 126 -6.15 16.11 4.46
N GLU A 127 -5.84 15.81 3.20
CA GLU A 127 -6.18 16.71 2.10
C GLU A 127 -6.49 15.88 0.86
#